data_638f00d4e2045826dfddb904f157dc11
#
_entry.id   638f00d4e2045826dfddb904f157dc11
#
_cell.length_a   1.000
_cell.length_b   1.000
_cell.length_c   1.000
_cell.angle_alpha   90.00
_cell.angle_beta   90.00
_cell.angle_gamma   90.00
#
_symmetry.space_group_name_H-M   'P 1'
#
loop_
_entity.id
_entity.type
_entity.pdbx_description
1 polymer ?
#
loop_
_entity_poly.entity_id
_entity_poly.type
_entity_poly.pdbx_seq_one_letter_code
_entity_poly.pdbx_strand_id
1 'polypeptide(L)'
;MAQANRHFPFNTVGDAYGKIRNKDVKDRDADAFDEVANIEDITNPPMDSIRKYVPSVSLPLKHIQVNSPFGVRKDPMNKRTKRIHNGLDLKAKFEEVYSMLPGVVTAASYSTNGGYYVTINHGICVCSYLHLSKILVRTGQRVTAGYIIAISGNSGKRTTGPHLHISCRWKNERGKFFNPMLI
;
A
#
# COMPACT_ATOMS: atom_id res chain seq x y z
N MET A 1 -22.62 -16.42 -14.47
CA MET A 1 -22.12 -15.10 -14.93
C MET A 1 -20.62 -15.04 -14.65
N ALA A 2 -19.80 -15.02 -15.69
CA ALA A 2 -18.34 -15.07 -15.57
C ALA A 2 -17.82 -13.74 -15.02
N GLN A 3 -17.07 -13.78 -13.90
CA GLN A 3 -16.34 -12.63 -13.40
C GLN A 3 -15.20 -12.36 -14.36
N ALA A 4 -15.20 -11.17 -14.95
CA ALA A 4 -14.13 -10.70 -15.80
C ALA A 4 -12.84 -10.58 -14.98
N ASN A 5 -11.84 -11.40 -15.27
CA ASN A 5 -10.46 -11.27 -14.79
C ASN A 5 -9.93 -9.91 -15.25
N ARG A 6 -9.89 -8.92 -14.36
CA ARG A 6 -9.25 -7.65 -14.65
C ARG A 6 -7.75 -7.87 -14.69
N HIS A 7 -7.20 -7.82 -15.87
CA HIS A 7 -5.75 -7.82 -16.09
C HIS A 7 -5.15 -6.59 -15.40
N PHE A 8 -4.38 -6.81 -14.34
CA PHE A 8 -3.58 -5.75 -13.72
C PHE A 8 -2.33 -5.54 -14.58
N PRO A 9 -1.94 -4.31 -14.90
CA PRO A 9 -0.81 -4.02 -15.80
C PRO A 9 0.57 -4.38 -15.23
N PHE A 10 0.63 -4.88 -14.00
CA PHE A 10 1.84 -5.42 -13.40
C PHE A 10 1.62 -6.91 -13.17
N ASN A 11 2.42 -7.74 -13.87
CA ASN A 11 2.41 -9.18 -13.69
C ASN A 11 2.47 -9.51 -12.20
N THR A 12 1.40 -10.06 -11.67
CA THR A 12 1.47 -10.72 -10.37
C THR A 12 2.33 -11.96 -10.55
N VAL A 13 3.09 -12.33 -9.54
CA VAL A 13 3.94 -13.54 -9.56
C VAL A 13 3.15 -14.76 -10.04
N GLY A 14 1.84 -14.82 -9.78
CA GLY A 14 0.92 -15.84 -10.25
C GLY A 14 0.76 -15.92 -11.77
N ASP A 15 0.72 -14.77 -12.47
CA ASP A 15 0.55 -14.75 -13.93
C ASP A 15 1.80 -15.20 -14.66
N ALA A 16 2.98 -14.88 -14.14
CA ALA A 16 4.26 -15.34 -14.69
C ALA A 16 4.41 -16.87 -14.53
N TYR A 17 4.04 -17.43 -13.39
CA TYR A 17 4.08 -18.86 -13.13
C TYR A 17 3.02 -19.66 -13.92
N GLY A 18 1.83 -19.11 -14.10
CA GLY A 18 0.77 -19.75 -14.89
C GLY A 18 1.14 -19.93 -16.36
N LYS A 19 1.87 -18.99 -16.94
CA LYS A 19 2.37 -19.08 -18.32
C LYS A 19 3.52 -20.08 -18.50
N ILE A 20 4.36 -20.24 -17.50
CA ILE A 20 5.48 -21.21 -17.54
C ILE A 20 4.97 -22.65 -17.48
N ARG A 21 3.88 -22.93 -16.73
CA ARG A 21 3.33 -24.27 -16.57
C ARG A 21 2.79 -24.89 -17.86
N ASN A 22 2.32 -24.10 -18.82
CA ASN A 22 1.61 -24.63 -19.99
C ASN A 22 2.47 -24.83 -21.25
N LYS A 23 3.71 -24.38 -21.30
CA LYS A 23 4.53 -24.44 -22.51
C LYS A 23 5.74 -25.37 -22.46
N ASP A 24 6.32 -25.65 -21.28
CA ASP A 24 7.67 -26.22 -21.24
C ASP A 24 7.81 -27.54 -20.48
N VAL A 25 6.71 -28.25 -20.17
CA VAL A 25 6.75 -29.47 -19.33
C VAL A 25 6.87 -30.77 -20.14
N LYS A 26 6.99 -30.70 -21.46
CA LYS A 26 7.01 -31.95 -22.25
C LYS A 26 8.37 -32.62 -22.39
N ASP A 27 9.49 -31.96 -22.10
CA ASP A 27 10.84 -32.52 -22.38
C ASP A 27 11.91 -32.19 -21.32
N ARG A 28 11.60 -32.30 -20.02
CA ARG A 28 12.66 -32.20 -19.00
C ARG A 28 12.61 -33.39 -18.06
N ASP A 29 13.79 -33.99 -17.90
CA ASP A 29 14.04 -35.18 -17.08
C ASP A 29 13.52 -35.03 -15.63
N ALA A 30 13.06 -36.18 -15.08
CA ALA A 30 12.40 -36.27 -13.79
C ALA A 30 13.26 -35.82 -12.59
N ASP A 31 14.58 -35.65 -12.77
CA ASP A 31 15.52 -35.32 -11.71
C ASP A 31 15.64 -33.79 -11.45
N ALA A 32 14.92 -32.93 -12.19
CA ALA A 32 14.94 -31.49 -12.03
C ALA A 32 13.85 -30.96 -11.07
N PHE A 33 13.05 -31.83 -10.45
CA PHE A 33 11.89 -31.42 -9.64
C PHE A 33 12.18 -31.28 -8.14
N ASP A 34 13.38 -31.62 -7.66
CA ASP A 34 13.71 -31.51 -6.23
C ASP A 34 14.04 -30.09 -5.72
N GLU A 35 14.03 -29.08 -6.61
CA GLU A 35 14.15 -27.67 -6.26
C GLU A 35 12.85 -26.87 -6.46
N VAL A 36 11.68 -27.48 -6.30
CA VAL A 36 10.46 -26.69 -6.25
C VAL A 36 10.43 -25.99 -4.89
N ALA A 37 10.76 -24.69 -4.91
CA ALA A 37 10.55 -23.83 -3.75
C ALA A 37 9.19 -24.12 -3.12
N ASN A 38 9.17 -24.34 -1.83
CA ASN A 38 7.97 -24.62 -1.06
C ASN A 38 6.89 -23.62 -1.42
N ILE A 39 5.63 -24.05 -1.57
CA ILE A 39 4.49 -23.16 -1.91
C ILE A 39 4.42 -21.97 -0.94
N GLU A 40 4.84 -22.13 0.30
CA GLU A 40 4.96 -21.06 1.29
C GLU A 40 5.98 -19.99 0.88
N ASP A 41 7.07 -20.34 0.21
CA ASP A 41 8.08 -19.40 -0.29
C ASP A 41 7.56 -18.62 -1.51
N ILE A 42 6.68 -19.19 -2.31
CA ILE A 42 6.05 -18.51 -3.45
C ILE A 42 4.99 -17.51 -2.98
N THR A 43 4.24 -17.86 -1.94
CA THR A 43 3.17 -17.00 -1.40
C THR A 43 3.69 -15.91 -0.47
N ASN A 44 4.88 -16.08 0.08
CA ASN A 44 5.50 -15.13 1.01
C ASN A 44 7.04 -15.12 0.83
N PRO A 45 7.54 -14.65 -0.31
CA PRO A 45 8.96 -14.68 -0.61
C PRO A 45 9.77 -13.89 0.43
N PRO A 46 11.00 -14.31 0.72
CA PRO A 46 11.90 -13.57 1.61
C PRO A 46 12.03 -12.11 1.17
N MET A 47 12.10 -11.19 2.15
CA MET A 47 12.16 -9.74 1.86
C MET A 47 13.36 -9.38 0.95
N ASP A 48 14.46 -10.11 1.03
CA ASP A 48 15.66 -9.88 0.22
C ASP A 48 15.48 -10.35 -1.25
N SER A 49 14.68 -11.37 -1.51
CA SER A 49 14.34 -11.79 -2.87
C SER A 49 13.40 -10.81 -3.55
N ILE A 50 12.52 -10.16 -2.78
CA ILE A 50 11.63 -9.10 -3.26
C ILE A 50 12.44 -7.88 -3.72
N ARG A 51 13.48 -7.48 -2.98
CA ARG A 51 14.34 -6.32 -3.31
C ARG A 51 15.00 -6.42 -4.69
N LYS A 52 15.20 -7.62 -5.20
CA LYS A 52 15.87 -7.84 -6.50
C LYS A 52 14.99 -7.51 -7.71
N TYR A 53 13.66 -7.55 -7.56
CA TYR A 53 12.73 -7.53 -8.69
C TYR A 53 11.63 -6.47 -8.63
N VAL A 54 11.55 -5.67 -7.55
CA VAL A 54 10.46 -4.71 -7.32
C VAL A 54 11.03 -3.33 -7.01
N PRO A 55 10.40 -2.24 -7.49
CA PRO A 55 10.82 -0.89 -7.12
C PRO A 55 10.88 -0.75 -5.60
N SER A 56 11.92 -0.09 -5.11
CA SER A 56 12.07 0.21 -3.67
C SER A 56 11.08 1.28 -3.19
N VAL A 57 10.57 2.10 -4.12
CA VAL A 57 9.61 3.20 -3.87
C VAL A 57 8.55 3.22 -4.96
N SER A 58 7.33 3.60 -4.60
CA SER A 58 6.20 3.82 -5.52
C SER A 58 5.38 5.02 -5.07
N LEU A 59 4.71 5.68 -6.02
CA LEU A 59 3.71 6.69 -5.70
C LEU A 59 2.47 6.03 -5.07
N PRO A 60 1.81 6.67 -4.09
CA PRO A 60 0.63 6.13 -3.43
C PRO A 60 -0.64 6.18 -4.30
N LEU A 61 -0.65 6.96 -5.38
CA LEU A 61 -1.71 7.10 -6.38
C LEU A 61 -1.09 7.17 -7.77
N LYS A 62 -1.86 6.87 -8.82
CA LYS A 62 -1.40 7.02 -10.22
C LYS A 62 -1.03 8.45 -10.57
N HIS A 63 -1.77 9.42 -10.01
CA HIS A 63 -1.54 10.86 -10.22
C HIS A 63 -1.49 11.57 -8.88
N ILE A 64 -0.44 12.35 -8.65
CA ILE A 64 -0.27 13.08 -7.40
C ILE A 64 -0.73 14.52 -7.58
N GLN A 65 -1.79 14.88 -6.83
CA GLN A 65 -2.22 16.26 -6.66
C GLN A 65 -2.43 16.55 -5.17
N VAL A 66 -1.60 17.43 -4.63
CA VAL A 66 -1.68 17.81 -3.21
C VAL A 66 -2.93 18.66 -2.97
N ASN A 67 -3.77 18.19 -2.06
CA ASN A 67 -4.95 18.91 -1.58
C ASN A 67 -4.64 19.73 -0.32
N SER A 68 -3.82 19.16 0.60
CA SER A 68 -3.35 19.86 1.78
C SER A 68 -1.99 19.33 2.23
N PRO A 69 -0.98 20.22 2.38
CA PRO A 69 0.37 19.81 2.74
C PRO A 69 0.50 19.40 4.21
N PHE A 70 1.61 18.74 4.51
CA PHE A 70 2.08 18.48 5.87
C PHE A 70 2.47 19.79 6.57
N GLY A 71 2.25 19.87 7.89
CA GLY A 71 2.72 20.98 8.72
C GLY A 71 1.58 21.89 9.23
N VAL A 72 1.94 23.12 9.61
CA VAL A 72 0.98 24.05 10.21
C VAL A 72 0.04 24.62 9.14
N ARG A 73 -1.27 24.43 9.33
CA ARG A 73 -2.31 24.95 8.44
C ARG A 73 -3.54 25.42 9.22
N LYS A 74 -4.44 26.16 8.57
CA LYS A 74 -5.77 26.41 9.10
C LYS A 74 -6.53 25.09 9.23
N ASP A 75 -7.22 24.87 10.34
CA ASP A 75 -8.05 23.66 10.51
C ASP A 75 -9.21 23.68 9.50
N PRO A 76 -9.36 22.69 8.62
CA PRO A 76 -10.45 22.67 7.64
C PRO A 76 -11.84 22.55 8.28
N MET A 77 -11.92 22.01 9.50
CA MET A 77 -13.15 21.89 10.29
C MET A 77 -13.46 23.17 11.10
N ASN A 78 -12.42 23.95 11.47
CA ASN A 78 -12.54 25.22 12.15
C ASN A 78 -11.51 26.23 11.62
N LYS A 79 -11.89 26.99 10.61
CA LYS A 79 -11.01 27.94 9.89
C LYS A 79 -10.42 29.06 10.77
N ARG A 80 -10.92 29.24 12.00
CA ARG A 80 -10.43 30.24 12.96
C ARG A 80 -9.18 29.76 13.72
N THR A 81 -8.89 28.44 13.71
CA THR A 81 -7.77 27.86 14.44
C THR A 81 -6.67 27.36 13.49
N LYS A 82 -5.41 27.49 13.92
CA LYS A 82 -4.29 26.81 13.27
C LYS A 82 -4.10 25.44 13.91
N ARG A 83 -3.76 24.45 13.09
CA ARG A 83 -3.48 23.09 13.53
C ARG A 83 -2.29 22.50 12.78
N ILE A 84 -1.55 21.63 13.46
CA ILE A 84 -0.52 20.82 12.80
C ILE A 84 -1.23 19.67 12.07
N HIS A 85 -0.96 19.58 10.77
CA HIS A 85 -1.36 18.47 9.92
C HIS A 85 -0.22 17.44 9.88
N ASN A 86 -0.40 16.32 10.57
CA ASN A 86 0.60 15.26 10.70
C ASN A 86 0.60 14.30 9.50
N GLY A 87 0.20 14.77 8.33
CA GLY A 87 0.13 13.98 7.12
C GLY A 87 0.03 14.84 5.87
N LEU A 88 -0.18 14.19 4.75
CA LEU A 88 -0.37 14.77 3.44
C LEU A 88 -1.74 14.35 2.92
N ASP A 89 -2.58 15.31 2.50
CA ASP A 89 -3.84 15.02 1.83
C ASP A 89 -3.65 15.13 0.33
N LEU A 90 -3.93 14.04 -0.39
CA LEU A 90 -3.89 13.95 -1.84
C LEU A 90 -5.30 13.90 -2.40
N LYS A 91 -5.56 14.58 -3.51
CA LYS A 91 -6.82 14.40 -4.24
C LYS A 91 -6.93 12.95 -4.69
N ALA A 92 -8.03 12.30 -4.33
CA ALA A 92 -8.33 10.94 -4.68
C ALA A 92 -9.84 10.70 -4.59
N LYS A 93 -10.42 10.08 -5.60
CA LYS A 93 -11.87 9.82 -5.65
C LYS A 93 -12.13 8.37 -6.03
N PHE A 94 -12.18 7.49 -5.00
CA PHE A 94 -12.46 6.06 -5.17
C PHE A 94 -11.52 5.35 -6.15
N GLU A 95 -10.24 5.67 -6.08
CA GLU A 95 -9.17 5.10 -6.90
C GLU A 95 -8.24 4.22 -6.08
N GLU A 96 -7.45 3.39 -6.76
CA GLU A 96 -6.48 2.48 -6.16
C GLU A 96 -5.43 3.23 -5.37
N VAL A 97 -5.13 2.72 -4.16
CA VAL A 97 -4.08 3.20 -3.28
C VAL A 97 -2.97 2.17 -3.23
N TYR A 98 -1.74 2.61 -3.44
CA TYR A 98 -0.56 1.77 -3.51
C TYR A 98 0.32 1.96 -2.28
N SER A 99 0.99 0.87 -1.85
CA SER A 99 2.04 0.95 -0.83
C SER A 99 3.23 1.73 -1.38
N MET A 100 3.68 2.77 -0.66
CA MET A 100 4.82 3.57 -1.11
C MET A 100 6.15 2.82 -1.03
N LEU A 101 6.30 1.95 -0.04
CA LEU A 101 7.51 1.17 0.21
C LEU A 101 7.15 -0.30 0.47
N PRO A 102 8.10 -1.24 0.35
CA PRO A 102 7.89 -2.61 0.82
C PRO A 102 7.71 -2.62 2.34
N GLY A 103 6.93 -3.56 2.86
CA GLY A 103 6.69 -3.64 4.30
C GLY A 103 5.70 -4.71 4.73
N VAL A 104 5.31 -4.63 6.00
CA VAL A 104 4.32 -5.52 6.62
C VAL A 104 3.14 -4.68 7.11
N VAL A 105 1.94 -5.09 6.74
CA VAL A 105 0.69 -4.46 7.22
C VAL A 105 0.55 -4.73 8.71
N THR A 106 0.58 -3.68 9.53
CA THR A 106 0.42 -3.76 10.98
C THR A 106 -0.98 -3.49 11.47
N ALA A 107 -1.78 -2.80 10.65
CA ALA A 107 -3.22 -2.61 10.92
C ALA A 107 -4.00 -2.46 9.61
N ALA A 108 -5.17 -3.07 9.55
CA ALA A 108 -6.17 -2.95 8.49
C ALA A 108 -7.54 -2.92 9.19
N SER A 109 -8.08 -1.73 9.49
CA SER A 109 -9.20 -1.57 10.42
C SER A 109 -9.98 -0.27 10.16
N TYR A 110 -10.89 0.06 11.08
CA TYR A 110 -11.69 1.28 11.08
C TYR A 110 -11.48 2.07 12.36
N SER A 111 -11.38 3.39 12.25
CA SER A 111 -11.40 4.32 13.38
C SER A 111 -12.44 5.43 13.18
N THR A 112 -13.02 5.94 14.25
CA THR A 112 -14.07 6.97 14.18
C THR A 112 -13.63 8.22 13.42
N ASN A 113 -12.41 8.66 13.62
CA ASN A 113 -11.89 9.89 12.99
C ASN A 113 -11.32 9.65 11.60
N GLY A 114 -10.48 8.63 11.43
CA GLY A 114 -9.75 8.34 10.19
C GLY A 114 -10.50 7.45 9.20
N GLY A 115 -11.65 6.87 9.62
CA GLY A 115 -12.40 5.91 8.80
C GLY A 115 -11.65 4.59 8.62
N TYR A 116 -11.87 3.90 7.51
CA TYR A 116 -11.07 2.74 7.11
C TYR A 116 -9.63 3.18 6.86
N TYR A 117 -8.70 2.42 7.40
CA TYR A 117 -7.27 2.72 7.28
C TYR A 117 -6.42 1.47 7.19
N VAL A 118 -5.27 1.62 6.54
CA VAL A 118 -4.19 0.63 6.48
C VAL A 118 -2.93 1.28 7.04
N THR A 119 -2.24 0.58 7.94
CA THR A 119 -0.93 0.99 8.47
C THR A 119 0.10 -0.06 8.11
N ILE A 120 1.24 0.38 7.55
CA ILE A 120 2.32 -0.48 7.08
C ILE A 120 3.62 -0.08 7.78
N ASN A 121 4.31 -1.08 8.33
CA ASN A 121 5.67 -0.94 8.86
C ASN A 121 6.67 -1.23 7.74
N HIS A 122 7.42 -0.22 7.34
CA HIS A 122 8.43 -0.27 6.28
C HIS A 122 9.87 -0.45 6.82
N GLY A 123 10.01 -0.81 8.09
CA GLY A 123 11.31 -0.95 8.75
C GLY A 123 11.81 0.37 9.33
N ILE A 124 12.16 1.34 8.51
CA ILE A 124 12.65 2.69 8.91
C ILE A 124 11.51 3.61 9.37
N CYS A 125 10.34 3.48 8.80
CA CYS A 125 9.16 4.30 9.10
C CYS A 125 7.89 3.46 9.12
N VAL A 126 6.81 4.06 9.62
CA VAL A 126 5.45 3.51 9.60
C VAL A 126 4.57 4.51 8.89
N CYS A 127 3.90 4.08 7.81
CA CYS A 127 2.95 4.89 7.06
C CYS A 127 1.53 4.40 7.26
N SER A 128 0.59 5.33 7.42
CA SER A 128 -0.84 5.06 7.53
C SER A 128 -1.60 5.78 6.41
N TYR A 129 -2.49 5.05 5.75
CA TYR A 129 -3.35 5.47 4.66
C TYR A 129 -4.78 5.51 5.17
N LEU A 130 -5.43 6.67 5.22
CA LEU A 130 -6.72 6.87 5.89
C LEU A 130 -7.81 7.35 4.92
N HIS A 131 -9.03 7.43 5.43
CA HIS A 131 -10.26 7.83 4.72
C HIS A 131 -10.61 6.90 3.54
N LEU A 132 -10.19 5.63 3.63
CA LEU A 132 -10.39 4.64 2.58
C LEU A 132 -11.87 4.25 2.45
N SER A 133 -12.29 3.82 1.25
CA SER A 133 -13.62 3.21 1.04
C SER A 133 -13.59 1.70 1.17
N LYS A 134 -12.44 1.07 0.83
CA LYS A 134 -12.26 -0.38 0.88
C LYS A 134 -10.81 -0.73 1.20
N ILE A 135 -10.61 -1.69 2.10
CA ILE A 135 -9.32 -2.31 2.41
C ILE A 135 -9.17 -3.58 1.55
N LEU A 136 -8.00 -3.79 0.94
CA LEU A 136 -7.70 -4.93 0.07
C LEU A 136 -6.60 -5.83 0.62
N VAL A 137 -6.07 -5.52 1.81
CA VAL A 137 -5.01 -6.26 2.50
C VAL A 137 -5.43 -6.62 3.92
N ARG A 138 -4.71 -7.54 4.56
CA ARG A 138 -4.94 -7.95 5.95
C ARG A 138 -3.71 -7.68 6.82
N THR A 139 -3.93 -7.56 8.12
CA THR A 139 -2.84 -7.47 9.11
C THR A 139 -1.93 -8.69 9.02
N GLY A 140 -0.62 -8.47 9.08
CA GLY A 140 0.43 -9.49 8.89
C GLY A 140 0.85 -9.69 7.43
N GLN A 141 0.10 -9.20 6.46
CA GLN A 141 0.43 -9.35 5.03
C GLN A 141 1.69 -8.56 4.67
N ARG A 142 2.61 -9.19 3.95
CA ARG A 142 3.75 -8.53 3.30
C ARG A 142 3.28 -7.87 2.01
N VAL A 143 3.78 -6.68 1.73
CA VAL A 143 3.50 -5.92 0.52
C VAL A 143 4.79 -5.35 -0.05
N THR A 144 4.83 -5.24 -1.37
CA THR A 144 5.91 -4.57 -2.10
C THR A 144 5.55 -3.10 -2.33
N ALA A 145 6.50 -2.27 -2.72
CA ALA A 145 6.18 -0.96 -3.27
C ALA A 145 5.31 -1.12 -4.53
N GLY A 146 4.27 -0.30 -4.67
CA GLY A 146 3.32 -0.39 -5.78
C GLY A 146 2.23 -1.47 -5.61
N TYR A 147 2.22 -2.23 -4.51
CA TYR A 147 1.13 -3.17 -4.23
C TYR A 147 -0.16 -2.43 -3.91
N ILE A 148 -1.28 -2.83 -4.52
CA ILE A 148 -2.61 -2.22 -4.26
C ILE A 148 -3.07 -2.65 -2.87
N ILE A 149 -3.18 -1.69 -1.95
CA ILE A 149 -3.54 -1.94 -0.54
C ILE A 149 -4.99 -1.59 -0.21
N ALA A 150 -5.59 -0.67 -0.98
CA ALA A 150 -6.92 -0.16 -0.68
C ALA A 150 -7.53 0.59 -1.87
N ILE A 151 -8.78 1.04 -1.70
CA ILE A 151 -9.42 2.07 -2.52
C ILE A 151 -9.62 3.32 -1.66
N SER A 152 -9.23 4.48 -2.19
CA SER A 152 -9.44 5.78 -1.55
C SER A 152 -10.93 6.07 -1.35
N GLY A 153 -11.29 7.01 -0.49
CA GLY A 153 -12.68 7.29 -0.21
C GLY A 153 -12.91 8.55 0.61
N ASN A 154 -13.93 8.51 1.47
CA ASN A 154 -14.36 9.61 2.32
C ASN A 154 -14.89 9.10 3.66
N SER A 155 -14.33 8.03 4.21
CA SER A 155 -14.80 7.45 5.47
C SER A 155 -14.21 8.16 6.69
N GLY A 156 -14.91 8.04 7.84
CA GLY A 156 -14.52 8.68 9.09
C GLY A 156 -15.11 10.08 9.29
N LYS A 157 -14.98 10.61 10.51
CA LYS A 157 -15.56 11.91 10.89
C LYS A 157 -14.68 13.13 10.57
N ARG A 158 -13.37 12.92 10.35
CA ARG A 158 -12.42 14.03 10.11
C ARG A 158 -12.05 14.17 8.63
N THR A 159 -13.05 14.15 7.78
CA THR A 159 -12.93 14.37 6.35
C THR A 159 -13.93 15.43 5.89
N THR A 160 -13.60 16.20 4.87
CA THR A 160 -14.45 17.22 4.26
C THR A 160 -14.81 16.88 2.80
N GLY A 161 -14.45 15.69 2.33
CA GLY A 161 -14.70 15.21 0.97
C GLY A 161 -13.72 14.10 0.58
N PRO A 162 -13.93 13.42 -0.55
CA PRO A 162 -13.06 12.32 -1.00
C PRO A 162 -11.60 12.78 -1.15
N HIS A 163 -10.68 12.09 -0.48
CA HIS A 163 -9.23 12.29 -0.55
C HIS A 163 -8.50 11.10 0.06
N LEU A 164 -7.20 11.00 -0.17
CA LEU A 164 -6.30 10.10 0.53
C LEU A 164 -5.48 10.91 1.53
N HIS A 165 -5.60 10.58 2.82
CA HIS A 165 -4.69 11.08 3.85
C HIS A 165 -3.58 10.08 4.11
N ILE A 166 -2.33 10.51 4.02
CA ILE A 166 -1.14 9.71 4.33
C ILE A 166 -0.39 10.36 5.48
N SER A 167 -0.13 9.60 6.54
CA SER A 167 0.75 10.04 7.63
C SER A 167 1.90 9.08 7.83
N CYS A 168 3.12 9.59 7.85
CA CYS A 168 4.33 8.81 8.05
C CYS A 168 5.06 9.27 9.31
N ARG A 169 5.60 8.31 10.08
CA ARG A 169 6.36 8.58 11.30
C ARG A 169 7.63 7.74 11.32
N TRP A 170 8.71 8.34 11.79
CA TRP A 170 9.96 7.63 11.99
C TRP A 170 9.84 6.60 13.12
N LYS A 171 10.42 5.44 12.92
CA LYS A 171 10.43 4.40 13.95
C LYS A 171 11.43 4.71 15.06
N ASN A 172 12.55 5.33 14.73
CA ASN A 172 13.68 5.61 15.65
C ASN A 172 13.51 6.91 16.44
N GLU A 173 12.68 7.86 15.98
CA GLU A 173 12.52 9.18 16.58
C GLU A 173 11.22 9.28 17.41
N ARG A 174 10.99 8.32 18.32
CA ARG A 174 9.81 8.28 19.21
C ARG A 174 8.47 8.50 18.47
N GLY A 175 8.40 8.06 17.21
CA GLY A 175 7.21 8.19 16.37
C GLY A 175 6.94 9.60 15.86
N LYS A 176 7.96 10.45 15.74
CA LYS A 176 7.84 11.79 15.15
C LYS A 176 7.33 11.72 13.72
N PHE A 177 6.29 12.48 13.44
CA PHE A 177 5.72 12.59 12.10
C PHE A 177 6.64 13.40 11.19
N PHE A 178 6.71 13.01 9.93
CA PHE A 178 7.45 13.71 8.89
C PHE A 178 6.61 13.85 7.63
N ASN A 179 7.03 14.74 6.74
CA ASN A 179 6.34 14.97 5.47
C ASN A 179 6.47 13.73 4.56
N PRO A 180 5.37 13.07 4.16
CA PRO A 180 5.39 11.91 3.28
C PRO A 180 6.05 12.15 1.92
N MET A 181 6.17 13.40 1.48
CA MET A 181 6.91 13.76 0.24
C MET A 181 8.42 13.54 0.32
N LEU A 182 8.96 13.13 1.47
CA LEU A 182 10.38 12.80 1.65
C LEU A 182 10.69 11.32 1.36
N ILE A 183 9.67 10.51 1.04
CA ILE A 183 9.80 9.14 0.55
C ILE A 183 9.84 9.15 -0.97
#